data_919060684d603a4f59bec329cdc77990
#
_entry.id   919060684d603a4f59bec329cdc77990
#
_cell.length_a   1.000
_cell.length_b   1.000
_cell.length_c   1.000
_cell.angle_alpha   90.00
_cell.angle_beta   90.00
_cell.angle_gamma   90.00
#
_symmetry.space_group_name_H-M   'P 1'
#
loop_
_entity.id
_entity.type
_entity.pdbx_description
1 polymer ?
#
loop_
_entity_poly.entity_id
_entity_poly.type
_entity_poly.pdbx_seq_one_letter_code
_entity_poly.pdbx_strand_id
1 'polypeptide(L)'
;EISECDWSSDVCSSDLPQVILGTPGRLLDHAKRGSLHLDCIRRVVLDEADQMLHMGFLPDIESLISQTDANRQLLLFSATIPDKIRNLAKAYMSKPVSVTAEGKHVTLESIDQRVYMMNPEEKTERLIKMIEEDNPFLAIVFCNKREGAVRLSYELTAAGLNIAEMHGDLTQGRRTQILRDFAKAKTQILVATDIAARGIDIEGITHVYNYDVPRDVDYYIHRIGRTGRAGNSGVAVTFATPQDESWLRRIERAIQATLTKYTKDGQIKTKGNASAAPKRSKATSKPKVSSSYQATKAKAHKARGHKGSNTRQRRTSTSQTGRRGKRR
;
A
#
# COMPACT_ATOMS: atom_id res chain seq x y z
N GLU A 1 9.93 6.54 10.41
CA GLU A 1 10.59 7.85 10.52
C GLU A 1 12.01 7.61 11.04
N ILE A 2 12.98 7.62 10.12
CA ILE A 2 14.37 7.80 10.55
C ILE A 2 14.45 9.30 10.79
N SER A 3 14.32 9.73 12.06
CA SER A 3 14.76 11.05 12.45
C SER A 3 16.22 11.17 12.02
N GLU A 4 16.63 12.33 11.51
CA GLU A 4 18.03 12.66 11.30
C GLU A 4 18.72 12.57 12.67
N CYS A 5 19.21 11.37 13.02
CA CYS A 5 20.07 11.21 14.16
C CYS A 5 21.41 11.80 13.73
N ASP A 6 21.79 12.90 14.37
CA ASP A 6 23.13 13.46 14.34
C ASP A 6 24.07 12.44 15.02
N TRP A 7 24.78 11.66 14.22
CA TRP A 7 25.74 10.66 14.68
C TRP A 7 27.06 11.33 15.01
N SER A 8 27.08 12.14 16.08
CA SER A 8 28.33 12.62 16.63
C SER A 8 29.06 11.48 17.36
N SER A 9 30.38 11.50 17.38
CA SER A 9 31.29 10.46 17.82
C SER A 9 31.21 10.01 19.30
N ASP A 10 30.23 10.51 20.05
CA ASP A 10 30.06 10.24 21.48
C ASP A 10 28.81 9.44 21.82
N VAL A 11 28.22 8.71 20.85
CA VAL A 11 27.04 7.89 21.09
C VAL A 11 27.44 6.66 21.92
N CYS A 12 26.94 6.60 23.14
CA CYS A 12 27.11 5.43 24.01
C CYS A 12 26.45 4.21 23.34
N SER A 13 27.03 3.03 23.45
CA SER A 13 26.52 1.79 22.81
C SER A 13 25.08 1.44 23.18
N SER A 14 24.53 2.03 24.25
CA SER A 14 23.14 1.94 24.68
C SER A 14 22.16 2.74 23.80
N ASP A 15 22.66 3.72 23.04
CA ASP A 15 21.83 4.65 22.26
C ASP A 15 21.69 4.22 20.78
N LEU A 16 22.37 3.13 20.39
CA LEU A 16 22.26 2.58 19.04
C LEU A 16 20.90 1.90 18.83
N PRO A 17 20.24 2.15 17.70
CA PRO A 17 18.98 1.48 17.40
C PRO A 17 19.20 -0.02 17.28
N GLN A 18 18.33 -0.81 17.92
CA GLN A 18 18.38 -2.28 17.85
C GLN A 18 17.89 -2.81 16.49
N VAL A 19 17.09 -2.05 15.79
CA VAL A 19 16.52 -2.40 14.48
C VAL A 19 16.69 -1.22 13.53
N ILE A 20 17.28 -1.49 12.37
CA ILE A 20 17.47 -0.51 11.31
C ILE A 20 16.63 -0.92 10.11
N LEU A 21 15.78 -0.02 9.65
CA LEU A 21 14.93 -0.22 8.48
C LEU A 21 15.33 0.78 7.39
N GLY A 22 15.50 0.29 6.17
CA GLY A 22 15.83 1.16 5.05
C GLY A 22 15.77 0.47 3.70
N THR A 23 15.77 1.26 2.64
CA THR A 23 15.97 0.75 1.28
C THR A 23 17.45 0.42 1.07
N PRO A 24 17.79 -0.56 0.18
CA PRO A 24 19.18 -0.97 -0.03
C PRO A 24 20.13 0.20 -0.32
N GLY A 25 19.77 1.09 -1.25
CA GLY A 25 20.62 2.24 -1.60
C GLY A 25 20.83 3.20 -0.44
N ARG A 26 19.81 3.42 0.43
CA ARG A 26 19.95 4.32 1.59
C ARG A 26 20.86 3.71 2.66
N LEU A 27 20.72 2.42 2.92
CA LEU A 27 21.60 1.73 3.88
C LEU A 27 23.05 1.72 3.40
N LEU A 28 23.30 1.51 2.11
CA LEU A 28 24.64 1.62 1.52
C LEU A 28 25.23 3.02 1.61
N ASP A 29 24.42 4.06 1.40
CA ASP A 29 24.86 5.44 1.55
C ASP A 29 25.33 5.72 2.98
N HIS A 30 24.57 5.29 3.98
CA HIS A 30 24.97 5.40 5.40
C HIS A 30 26.23 4.58 5.72
N ALA A 31 26.32 3.35 5.20
CA ALA A 31 27.51 2.51 5.39
C ALA A 31 28.76 3.16 4.77
N LYS A 32 28.65 3.72 3.55
CA LYS A 32 29.75 4.43 2.89
C LYS A 32 30.19 5.70 3.63
N ARG A 33 29.28 6.40 4.29
CA ARG A 33 29.58 7.57 5.12
C ARG A 33 30.14 7.22 6.51
N GLY A 34 30.21 5.93 6.85
CA GLY A 34 30.64 5.48 8.18
C GLY A 34 29.62 5.73 9.29
N SER A 35 28.40 6.18 8.97
CA SER A 35 27.33 6.38 9.94
C SER A 35 26.51 5.11 10.23
N LEU A 36 26.80 4.01 9.55
CA LEU A 36 26.19 2.71 9.77
C LEU A 36 27.27 1.62 9.68
N HIS A 37 27.49 0.91 10.80
CA HIS A 37 28.37 -0.23 10.89
C HIS A 37 27.60 -1.51 10.67
N LEU A 38 27.89 -2.22 9.58
CA LEU A 38 27.18 -3.44 9.19
C LEU A 38 27.83 -4.72 9.73
N ASP A 39 29.09 -4.67 10.13
CA ASP A 39 29.88 -5.79 10.64
C ASP A 39 29.30 -6.40 11.92
N CYS A 40 28.58 -5.61 12.72
CA CYS A 40 27.89 -6.07 13.93
C CYS A 40 26.49 -6.65 13.68
N ILE A 41 25.99 -6.60 12.45
CA ILE A 41 24.64 -7.03 12.11
C ILE A 41 24.58 -8.56 12.06
N ARG A 42 23.82 -9.16 12.97
CA ARG A 42 23.65 -10.63 13.09
C ARG A 42 22.35 -11.14 12.49
N ARG A 43 21.40 -10.27 12.16
CA ARG A 43 20.13 -10.61 11.51
C ARG A 43 19.84 -9.66 10.40
N VAL A 44 19.63 -10.19 9.21
CA VAL A 44 19.25 -9.43 8.01
C VAL A 44 17.90 -9.95 7.53
N VAL A 45 16.98 -9.07 7.29
CA VAL A 45 15.67 -9.38 6.74
C VAL A 45 15.54 -8.69 5.39
N LEU A 46 15.30 -9.47 4.35
CA LEU A 46 14.91 -8.99 3.04
C LEU A 46 13.41 -9.20 2.91
N ASP A 47 12.67 -8.11 2.84
CA ASP A 47 11.21 -8.13 2.66
C ASP A 47 10.84 -7.64 1.27
N GLU A 48 9.80 -8.22 0.66
CA GLU A 48 9.42 -8.00 -0.74
C GLU A 48 10.62 -8.18 -1.70
N ALA A 49 11.40 -9.27 -1.53
CA ALA A 49 12.65 -9.48 -2.25
C ALA A 49 12.47 -9.55 -3.77
N ASP A 50 11.36 -10.11 -4.28
CA ASP A 50 10.99 -10.08 -5.69
C ASP A 50 10.85 -8.64 -6.21
N GLN A 51 10.26 -7.75 -5.44
CA GLN A 51 10.11 -6.34 -5.79
C GLN A 51 11.47 -5.62 -5.85
N MET A 52 12.34 -5.90 -4.87
CA MET A 52 13.69 -5.32 -4.87
C MET A 52 14.48 -5.75 -6.12
N LEU A 53 14.30 -6.99 -6.59
CA LEU A 53 14.91 -7.46 -7.84
C LEU A 53 14.36 -6.74 -9.07
N HIS A 54 13.05 -6.55 -9.15
CA HIS A 54 12.42 -5.79 -10.26
C HIS A 54 12.91 -4.35 -10.32
N MET A 55 13.23 -3.77 -9.17
CA MET A 55 13.82 -2.43 -9.08
C MET A 55 15.33 -2.37 -9.40
N GLY A 56 15.97 -3.53 -9.61
CA GLY A 56 17.39 -3.60 -9.92
C GLY A 56 18.32 -3.49 -8.71
N PHE A 57 17.80 -3.63 -7.47
CA PHE A 57 18.59 -3.52 -6.24
C PHE A 57 19.42 -4.77 -5.90
N LEU A 58 19.48 -5.78 -6.77
CA LEU A 58 20.25 -6.98 -6.50
C LEU A 58 21.73 -6.69 -6.16
N PRO A 59 22.48 -5.86 -6.91
CA PRO A 59 23.86 -5.53 -6.56
C PRO A 59 23.99 -4.83 -5.21
N ASP A 60 23.04 -3.95 -4.88
CA ASP A 60 23.03 -3.24 -3.61
C ASP A 60 22.79 -4.19 -2.44
N ILE A 61 21.85 -5.14 -2.60
CA ILE A 61 21.54 -6.18 -1.60
C ILE A 61 22.77 -7.06 -1.37
N GLU A 62 23.42 -7.53 -2.44
CA GLU A 62 24.63 -8.34 -2.33
C GLU A 62 25.76 -7.59 -1.62
N SER A 63 25.93 -6.31 -1.96
CA SER A 63 26.91 -5.45 -1.30
C SER A 63 26.63 -5.25 0.19
N LEU A 64 25.35 -5.05 0.58
CA LEU A 64 24.95 -4.96 1.99
C LEU A 64 25.23 -6.27 2.74
N ILE A 65 24.78 -7.38 2.18
CA ILE A 65 24.93 -8.71 2.80
C ILE A 65 26.43 -9.03 3.00
N SER A 66 27.29 -8.71 2.03
CA SER A 66 28.72 -9.00 2.12
C SER A 66 29.45 -8.24 3.24
N GLN A 67 28.89 -7.10 3.68
CA GLN A 67 29.46 -6.28 4.76
C GLN A 67 28.95 -6.67 6.15
N THR A 68 27.97 -7.57 6.25
CA THR A 68 27.45 -8.03 7.55
C THR A 68 28.24 -9.24 8.09
N ASP A 69 28.06 -9.57 9.38
CA ASP A 69 28.71 -10.73 10.03
C ASP A 69 28.50 -12.01 9.19
N ALA A 70 29.58 -12.80 9.02
CA ALA A 70 29.53 -14.06 8.27
C ALA A 70 28.55 -15.09 8.88
N ASN A 71 28.38 -15.05 10.22
CA ASN A 71 27.47 -15.93 10.97
C ASN A 71 26.05 -15.36 11.10
N ARG A 72 25.72 -14.31 10.35
CA ARG A 72 24.37 -13.70 10.38
C ARG A 72 23.27 -14.70 10.05
N GLN A 73 22.12 -14.51 10.64
CA GLN A 73 20.88 -15.11 10.18
C GLN A 73 20.30 -14.26 9.07
N LEU A 74 20.06 -14.84 7.88
CA LEU A 74 19.39 -14.18 6.77
C LEU A 74 17.97 -14.72 6.65
N LEU A 75 16.99 -13.83 6.67
CA LEU A 75 15.57 -14.13 6.43
C LEU A 75 15.17 -13.44 5.13
N LEU A 76 14.50 -14.18 4.26
CA LEU A 76 14.05 -13.69 2.96
C LEU A 76 12.55 -13.92 2.85
N PHE A 77 11.79 -12.83 2.70
CA PHE A 77 10.36 -12.82 2.46
C PHE A 77 10.09 -12.35 1.04
N SER A 78 9.26 -13.09 0.34
CA SER A 78 8.93 -12.79 -1.06
C SER A 78 7.60 -13.42 -1.41
N ALA A 79 6.78 -12.73 -2.19
CA ALA A 79 5.52 -13.28 -2.70
C ALA A 79 5.78 -14.33 -3.77
N THR A 80 6.82 -14.14 -4.58
CA THR A 80 7.26 -15.05 -5.62
C THR A 80 8.73 -15.45 -5.44
N ILE A 81 9.12 -16.65 -5.89
CA ILE A 81 10.51 -17.14 -5.78
C ILE A 81 11.08 -17.39 -7.21
N PRO A 82 11.34 -16.32 -7.98
CA PRO A 82 11.99 -16.46 -9.28
C PRO A 82 13.43 -16.96 -9.12
N ASP A 83 14.03 -17.42 -10.23
CA ASP A 83 15.39 -18.02 -10.20
C ASP A 83 16.45 -17.11 -9.61
N LYS A 84 16.34 -15.80 -9.80
CA LYS A 84 17.26 -14.82 -9.20
C LYS A 84 17.18 -14.82 -7.67
N ILE A 85 16.00 -14.87 -7.08
CA ILE A 85 15.81 -15.00 -5.62
C ILE A 85 16.36 -16.33 -5.13
N ARG A 86 16.07 -17.41 -5.86
CA ARG A 86 16.58 -18.74 -5.51
C ARG A 86 18.10 -18.78 -5.52
N ASN A 87 18.73 -18.10 -6.48
CA ASN A 87 20.18 -18.00 -6.58
C ASN A 87 20.76 -17.14 -5.46
N LEU A 88 20.13 -16.01 -5.12
CA LEU A 88 20.51 -15.19 -3.96
C LEU A 88 20.46 -16.02 -2.66
N ALA A 89 19.37 -16.76 -2.44
CA ALA A 89 19.25 -17.61 -1.26
C ALA A 89 20.35 -18.68 -1.21
N LYS A 90 20.66 -19.35 -2.34
CA LYS A 90 21.74 -20.34 -2.41
C LYS A 90 23.13 -19.75 -2.16
N ALA A 91 23.37 -18.52 -2.61
CA ALA A 91 24.67 -17.86 -2.46
C ALA A 91 24.94 -17.40 -1.02
N TYR A 92 23.90 -16.93 -0.32
CA TYR A 92 24.07 -16.21 0.95
C TYR A 92 23.44 -16.89 2.16
N MET A 93 22.66 -17.96 1.99
CA MET A 93 22.03 -18.71 3.09
C MET A 93 22.64 -20.10 3.23
N SER A 94 22.98 -20.48 4.47
CA SER A 94 23.46 -21.82 4.78
C SER A 94 22.28 -22.71 5.19
N LYS A 95 21.99 -23.76 4.39
CA LYS A 95 20.89 -24.72 4.65
C LYS A 95 19.55 -24.01 4.93
N PRO A 96 19.05 -23.15 4.05
CA PRO A 96 17.83 -22.41 4.30
C PRO A 96 16.63 -23.33 4.50
N VAL A 97 15.81 -23.02 5.49
CA VAL A 97 14.50 -23.65 5.69
C VAL A 97 13.50 -22.88 4.84
N SER A 98 12.85 -23.58 3.90
CA SER A 98 11.77 -22.98 3.11
C SER A 98 10.45 -23.16 3.84
N VAL A 99 9.82 -22.04 4.16
CA VAL A 99 8.49 -22.00 4.77
C VAL A 99 7.55 -21.36 3.74
N THR A 100 6.58 -22.14 3.28
CA THR A 100 5.50 -21.63 2.44
C THR A 100 4.30 -21.37 3.34
N ALA A 101 3.93 -20.11 3.47
CA ALA A 101 2.66 -19.79 4.11
C ALA A 101 1.55 -20.18 3.11
N GLU A 102 0.82 -21.24 3.43
CA GLU A 102 -0.50 -21.49 2.86
C GLU A 102 -1.45 -20.42 3.43
N GLY A 103 -1.16 -19.16 3.11
CA GLY A 103 -2.10 -18.09 3.39
C GLY A 103 -3.35 -18.36 2.58
N LYS A 104 -4.53 -18.01 3.12
CA LYS A 104 -5.67 -17.69 2.28
C LYS A 104 -5.16 -16.61 1.33
N HIS A 105 -4.55 -17.04 0.22
CA HIS A 105 -4.28 -16.13 -0.88
C HIS A 105 -5.55 -15.31 -1.02
N VAL A 106 -5.41 -14.01 -1.19
CA VAL A 106 -6.44 -13.30 -1.97
C VAL A 106 -6.54 -14.19 -3.19
N THR A 107 -7.48 -15.12 -3.13
CA THR A 107 -7.60 -16.11 -4.18
C THR A 107 -7.97 -15.25 -5.35
N LEU A 108 -7.13 -15.27 -6.40
CA LEU A 108 -7.46 -14.58 -7.64
C LEU A 108 -8.91 -14.91 -8.05
N GLU A 109 -9.42 -16.03 -7.54
CA GLU A 109 -10.81 -16.51 -7.61
C GLU A 109 -11.83 -15.61 -6.91
N SER A 110 -11.45 -14.87 -5.84
CA SER A 110 -12.35 -13.92 -5.16
C SER A 110 -12.45 -12.57 -5.89
N ILE A 111 -11.63 -12.36 -6.92
CA ILE A 111 -11.57 -11.12 -7.67
C ILE A 111 -12.20 -11.35 -9.06
N ASP A 112 -13.26 -10.62 -9.35
CA ASP A 112 -13.85 -10.57 -10.69
C ASP A 112 -12.94 -9.78 -11.63
N GLN A 113 -12.22 -10.49 -12.50
CA GLN A 113 -11.20 -9.94 -13.38
C GLN A 113 -11.77 -9.74 -14.79
N ARG A 114 -11.83 -8.47 -15.22
CA ARG A 114 -12.40 -8.07 -16.49
C ARG A 114 -11.36 -7.32 -17.34
N VAL A 115 -11.32 -7.58 -18.65
CA VAL A 115 -10.49 -6.84 -19.60
C VAL A 115 -11.38 -6.14 -20.60
N TYR A 116 -11.19 -4.84 -20.76
CA TYR A 116 -11.89 -4.05 -21.79
C TYR A 116 -10.92 -3.69 -22.90
N MET A 117 -11.23 -4.20 -24.11
CA MET A 117 -10.45 -3.95 -25.33
C MET A 117 -10.96 -2.68 -26.02
N MET A 118 -10.13 -1.64 -26.08
CA MET A 118 -10.51 -0.34 -26.66
C MET A 118 -9.31 0.45 -27.16
N ASN A 119 -9.55 1.56 -27.83
CA ASN A 119 -8.50 2.50 -28.23
C ASN A 119 -8.06 3.37 -27.03
N PRO A 120 -6.83 3.91 -27.05
CA PRO A 120 -6.32 4.74 -25.96
C PRO A 120 -7.22 5.94 -25.63
N GLU A 121 -7.80 6.58 -26.64
CA GLU A 121 -8.63 7.79 -26.52
C GLU A 121 -9.96 7.52 -25.80
N GLU A 122 -10.44 6.29 -25.82
CA GLU A 122 -11.71 5.88 -25.23
C GLU A 122 -11.59 5.51 -23.74
N LYS A 123 -10.35 5.31 -23.24
CA LYS A 123 -10.12 4.78 -21.89
C LYS A 123 -10.65 5.67 -20.79
N THR A 124 -10.41 6.99 -20.86
CA THR A 124 -10.81 7.92 -19.79
C THR A 124 -12.33 8.01 -19.70
N GLU A 125 -13.02 8.20 -20.84
CA GLU A 125 -14.46 8.27 -20.87
C GLU A 125 -15.11 6.98 -20.33
N ARG A 126 -14.56 5.81 -20.73
CA ARG A 126 -15.06 4.52 -20.23
C ARG A 126 -14.81 4.35 -18.75
N LEU A 127 -13.63 4.75 -18.24
CA LEU A 127 -13.32 4.71 -16.83
C LEU A 127 -14.30 5.57 -16.01
N ILE A 128 -14.58 6.79 -16.44
CA ILE A 128 -15.54 7.69 -15.77
C ILE A 128 -16.91 7.01 -15.69
N LYS A 129 -17.44 6.54 -16.82
CA LYS A 129 -18.72 5.82 -16.86
C LYS A 129 -18.76 4.59 -15.94
N MET A 130 -17.68 3.81 -15.90
CA MET A 130 -17.62 2.64 -15.03
C MET A 130 -17.59 3.01 -13.55
N ILE A 131 -16.88 4.06 -13.18
CA ILE A 131 -16.86 4.56 -11.80
C ILE A 131 -18.26 5.03 -11.37
N GLU A 132 -18.96 5.73 -12.25
CA GLU A 132 -20.34 6.17 -12.00
C GLU A 132 -21.33 4.98 -11.92
N GLU A 133 -21.21 4.01 -12.82
CA GLU A 133 -22.07 2.81 -12.88
C GLU A 133 -21.83 1.88 -11.68
N ASP A 134 -20.57 1.61 -11.34
CA ASP A 134 -20.17 0.67 -10.28
C ASP A 134 -20.23 1.32 -8.88
N ASN A 135 -20.10 2.65 -8.80
CA ASN A 135 -20.06 3.44 -7.56
C ASN A 135 -19.22 2.78 -6.47
N PRO A 136 -17.91 2.59 -6.69
CA PRO A 136 -17.04 1.87 -5.77
C PRO A 136 -16.97 2.55 -4.40
N PHE A 137 -16.91 1.77 -3.32
CA PHE A 137 -16.67 2.35 -1.99
C PHE A 137 -15.29 3.02 -1.92
N LEU A 138 -14.23 2.28 -2.27
CA LEU A 138 -12.89 2.80 -2.53
C LEU A 138 -12.35 2.13 -3.80
N ALA A 139 -11.66 2.91 -4.63
CA ALA A 139 -11.04 2.41 -5.84
C ALA A 139 -9.58 2.89 -6.00
N ILE A 140 -8.75 2.03 -6.56
CA ILE A 140 -7.40 2.42 -7.01
C ILE A 140 -7.35 2.32 -8.54
N VAL A 141 -6.84 3.38 -9.17
CA VAL A 141 -6.57 3.44 -10.62
C VAL A 141 -5.06 3.42 -10.84
N PHE A 142 -4.56 2.40 -11.50
CA PHE A 142 -3.13 2.24 -11.77
C PHE A 142 -2.74 2.76 -13.14
N CYS A 143 -1.73 3.64 -13.17
CA CYS A 143 -1.04 4.11 -14.37
C CYS A 143 0.41 3.64 -14.35
N ASN A 144 0.95 3.27 -15.53
CA ASN A 144 2.33 2.82 -15.66
C ASN A 144 3.35 3.96 -15.46
N LYS A 145 2.97 5.20 -15.78
CA LYS A 145 3.85 6.37 -15.74
C LYS A 145 3.23 7.49 -14.92
N ARG A 146 4.10 8.29 -14.30
CA ARG A 146 3.72 9.47 -13.53
C ARG A 146 2.89 10.46 -14.34
N GLU A 147 3.38 10.80 -15.55
CA GLU A 147 2.71 11.77 -16.43
C GLU A 147 1.29 11.32 -16.77
N GLY A 148 1.10 9.99 -16.96
CA GLY A 148 -0.22 9.40 -17.17
C GLY A 148 -1.12 9.55 -15.94
N ALA A 149 -0.58 9.32 -14.74
CA ALA A 149 -1.33 9.45 -13.49
C ALA A 149 -1.77 10.91 -13.25
N VAL A 150 -0.87 11.87 -13.43
CA VAL A 150 -1.17 13.31 -13.27
C VAL A 150 -2.24 13.77 -14.29
N ARG A 151 -2.08 13.42 -15.58
CA ARG A 151 -3.06 13.76 -16.60
C ARG A 151 -4.42 13.16 -16.30
N LEU A 152 -4.46 11.86 -16.00
CA LEU A 152 -5.71 11.17 -15.68
C LEU A 152 -6.39 11.77 -14.42
N SER A 153 -5.63 12.13 -13.41
CA SER A 153 -6.16 12.79 -12.21
C SER A 153 -6.81 14.11 -12.53
N TYR A 154 -6.22 14.89 -13.42
CA TYR A 154 -6.82 16.15 -13.89
C TYR A 154 -8.15 15.90 -14.62
N GLU A 155 -8.18 14.93 -15.56
CA GLU A 155 -9.38 14.58 -16.35
C GLU A 155 -10.52 14.08 -15.44
N LEU A 156 -10.21 13.20 -14.46
CA LEU A 156 -11.19 12.68 -13.49
C LEU A 156 -11.71 13.77 -12.53
N THR A 157 -10.84 14.70 -12.11
CA THR A 157 -11.27 15.85 -11.29
C THR A 157 -12.17 16.77 -12.05
N ALA A 158 -11.87 17.03 -13.32
CA ALA A 158 -12.73 17.85 -14.21
C ALA A 158 -14.11 17.21 -14.44
N ALA A 159 -14.21 15.88 -14.39
CA ALA A 159 -15.46 15.14 -14.41
C ALA A 159 -16.22 15.14 -13.06
N GLY A 160 -15.70 15.82 -12.03
CA GLY A 160 -16.36 15.94 -10.71
C GLY A 160 -16.14 14.76 -9.76
N LEU A 161 -15.23 13.85 -10.08
CA LEU A 161 -14.93 12.70 -9.22
C LEU A 161 -14.05 13.09 -8.02
N ASN A 162 -14.27 12.45 -6.88
CA ASN A 162 -13.49 12.66 -5.65
C ASN A 162 -12.22 11.83 -5.70
N ILE A 163 -11.13 12.43 -6.16
CA ILE A 163 -9.86 11.74 -6.40
C ILE A 163 -8.69 12.33 -5.60
N ALA A 164 -7.65 11.52 -5.39
CA ALA A 164 -6.30 11.97 -5.08
C ALA A 164 -5.30 11.26 -5.99
N GLU A 165 -4.20 11.93 -6.31
CA GLU A 165 -3.08 11.34 -7.06
C GLU A 165 -1.95 10.93 -6.14
N MET A 166 -1.25 9.83 -6.47
CA MET A 166 -0.10 9.38 -5.72
C MET A 166 1.02 8.87 -6.64
N HIS A 167 2.15 9.59 -6.63
CA HIS A 167 3.34 9.29 -7.44
C HIS A 167 4.64 9.65 -6.71
N GLY A 168 5.78 9.33 -7.31
CA GLY A 168 7.08 9.43 -6.65
C GLY A 168 7.51 10.85 -6.22
N ASP A 169 7.03 11.89 -6.89
CA ASP A 169 7.44 13.28 -6.63
C ASP A 169 6.76 13.91 -5.41
N LEU A 170 5.77 13.25 -4.85
CA LEU A 170 5.09 13.75 -3.66
C LEU A 170 5.99 13.60 -2.42
N THR A 171 6.00 14.64 -1.60
CA THR A 171 6.67 14.58 -0.29
C THR A 171 6.05 13.49 0.59
N GLN A 172 6.83 12.93 1.49
CA GLN A 172 6.36 11.87 2.40
C GLN A 172 5.16 12.33 3.24
N GLY A 173 5.18 13.57 3.72
CA GLY A 173 4.04 14.13 4.47
C GLY A 173 2.75 14.16 3.64
N ARG A 174 2.84 14.56 2.35
CA ARG A 174 1.68 14.57 1.46
C ARG A 174 1.16 13.17 1.18
N ARG A 175 2.05 12.20 0.94
CA ARG A 175 1.67 10.78 0.76
C ARG A 175 0.95 10.23 1.98
N THR A 176 1.48 10.49 3.18
CA THR A 176 0.84 10.06 4.43
C THR A 176 -0.55 10.66 4.61
N GLN A 177 -0.72 11.94 4.26
CA GLN A 177 -2.02 12.61 4.34
C GLN A 177 -3.02 12.01 3.35
N ILE A 178 -2.62 11.78 2.09
CA ILE A 178 -3.46 11.16 1.06
C ILE A 178 -3.93 9.76 1.52
N LEU A 179 -3.01 8.93 2.02
CA LEU A 179 -3.36 7.59 2.50
C LEU A 179 -4.31 7.63 3.70
N ARG A 180 -4.14 8.57 4.61
CA ARG A 180 -5.07 8.77 5.74
C ARG A 180 -6.47 9.19 5.28
N ASP A 181 -6.55 10.08 4.31
CA ASP A 181 -7.83 10.55 3.78
C ASP A 181 -8.52 9.47 2.95
N PHE A 182 -7.77 8.69 2.18
CA PHE A 182 -8.27 7.53 1.45
C PHE A 182 -8.76 6.42 2.40
N ALA A 183 -7.99 6.06 3.43
CA ALA A 183 -8.40 5.08 4.43
C ALA A 183 -9.66 5.48 5.23
N LYS A 184 -9.91 6.79 5.36
CA LYS A 184 -11.12 7.33 6.00
C LYS A 184 -12.27 7.57 5.03
N ALA A 185 -12.14 7.13 3.79
CA ALA A 185 -13.09 7.35 2.70
C ALA A 185 -13.46 8.84 2.48
N LYS A 186 -12.55 9.78 2.82
CA LYS A 186 -12.69 11.19 2.44
C LYS A 186 -12.36 11.39 0.96
N THR A 187 -11.48 10.55 0.44
CA THR A 187 -11.18 10.41 -0.99
C THR A 187 -11.66 9.04 -1.43
N GLN A 188 -12.41 8.99 -2.52
CA GLN A 188 -13.01 7.75 -3.03
C GLN A 188 -12.07 7.01 -3.99
N ILE A 189 -11.31 7.75 -4.80
CA ILE A 189 -10.50 7.20 -5.88
C ILE A 189 -9.06 7.65 -5.70
N LEU A 190 -8.14 6.70 -5.73
CA LEU A 190 -6.72 6.95 -5.69
C LEU A 190 -6.10 6.62 -7.07
N VAL A 191 -5.60 7.63 -7.78
CA VAL A 191 -4.85 7.43 -9.03
C VAL A 191 -3.37 7.30 -8.69
N ALA A 192 -2.75 6.16 -8.99
CA ALA A 192 -1.40 5.89 -8.52
C ALA A 192 -0.52 5.18 -9.56
N THR A 193 0.79 5.34 -9.40
CA THR A 193 1.79 4.48 -10.05
C THR A 193 2.12 3.28 -9.16
N ASP A 194 2.62 2.19 -9.74
CA ASP A 194 2.98 0.97 -9.00
C ASP A 194 3.90 1.25 -7.82
N ILE A 195 4.95 2.04 -8.02
CA ILE A 195 5.93 2.37 -6.98
C ILE A 195 5.28 3.13 -5.82
N ALA A 196 4.39 4.06 -6.13
CA ALA A 196 3.73 4.87 -5.11
C ALA A 196 2.65 4.10 -4.34
N ALA A 197 1.99 3.15 -4.99
CA ALA A 197 0.94 2.32 -4.39
C ALA A 197 1.47 1.11 -3.61
N ARG A 198 2.78 0.91 -3.55
CA ARG A 198 3.37 -0.17 -2.74
C ARG A 198 3.10 0.02 -1.27
N GLY A 199 2.90 -1.09 -0.58
CA GLY A 199 2.65 -1.07 0.86
C GLY A 199 1.31 -0.48 1.27
N ILE A 200 0.41 -0.15 0.32
CA ILE A 200 -0.95 0.26 0.67
C ILE A 200 -1.68 -0.96 1.21
N ASP A 201 -1.91 -0.95 2.52
CA ASP A 201 -2.74 -1.92 3.22
C ASP A 201 -3.96 -1.21 3.80
N ILE A 202 -4.91 -0.92 2.92
CA ILE A 202 -6.16 -0.24 3.25
C ILE A 202 -7.31 -1.19 3.00
N GLU A 203 -8.10 -1.43 4.02
CA GLU A 203 -9.32 -2.22 3.91
C GLU A 203 -10.42 -1.44 3.19
N GLY A 204 -11.33 -2.18 2.55
CA GLY A 204 -12.49 -1.58 1.88
C GLY A 204 -12.26 -1.14 0.43
N ILE A 205 -11.11 -1.44 -0.16
CA ILE A 205 -10.89 -1.24 -1.60
C ILE A 205 -11.71 -2.29 -2.34
N THR A 206 -12.77 -1.84 -2.99
CA THR A 206 -13.71 -2.71 -3.72
C THR A 206 -13.30 -2.88 -5.19
N HIS A 207 -12.66 -1.87 -5.77
CA HIS A 207 -12.31 -1.87 -7.19
C HIS A 207 -10.85 -1.52 -7.43
N VAL A 208 -10.25 -2.21 -8.38
CA VAL A 208 -8.95 -1.88 -8.96
C VAL A 208 -9.12 -1.69 -10.45
N TYR A 209 -8.73 -0.53 -10.95
CA TYR A 209 -8.71 -0.22 -12.37
C TYR A 209 -7.26 -0.15 -12.86
N ASN A 210 -6.84 -1.07 -13.71
CA ASN A 210 -5.58 -0.98 -14.43
C ASN A 210 -5.84 -0.12 -15.68
N TYR A 211 -5.65 1.21 -15.59
CA TYR A 211 -5.77 2.11 -16.71
C TYR A 211 -4.75 1.79 -17.82
N ASP A 212 -3.57 1.33 -17.40
CA ASP A 212 -2.56 0.77 -18.27
C ASP A 212 -2.29 -0.69 -17.89
N VAL A 213 -2.16 -1.57 -18.92
CA VAL A 213 -1.74 -2.95 -18.71
C VAL A 213 -0.33 -2.96 -18.11
N PRO A 214 -0.10 -3.62 -16.96
CA PRO A 214 1.24 -3.70 -16.38
C PRO A 214 2.18 -4.48 -17.29
N ARG A 215 3.46 -4.07 -17.32
CA ARG A 215 4.51 -4.70 -18.14
C ARG A 215 5.14 -5.92 -17.49
N ASP A 216 4.67 -6.25 -16.29
CA ASP A 216 5.11 -7.39 -15.52
C ASP A 216 3.90 -8.08 -14.87
N VAL A 217 3.97 -9.41 -14.80
CA VAL A 217 2.90 -10.23 -14.24
C VAL A 217 2.78 -10.02 -12.73
N ASP A 218 3.90 -9.89 -12.02
CA ASP A 218 3.90 -9.70 -10.57
C ASP A 218 3.22 -8.37 -10.23
N TYR A 219 3.43 -7.31 -11.03
CA TYR A 219 2.69 -6.07 -10.87
C TYR A 219 1.19 -6.25 -11.07
N TYR A 220 0.77 -7.07 -12.03
CA TYR A 220 -0.65 -7.37 -12.21
C TYR A 220 -1.25 -7.97 -10.94
N ILE A 221 -0.61 -9.02 -10.41
CA ILE A 221 -1.05 -9.72 -9.21
C ILE A 221 -1.08 -8.77 -7.99
N HIS A 222 -0.01 -7.98 -7.82
CA HIS A 222 0.09 -7.03 -6.71
C HIS A 222 -0.95 -5.89 -6.80
N ARG A 223 -1.29 -5.43 -8.01
CA ARG A 223 -2.33 -4.42 -8.22
C ARG A 223 -3.71 -4.98 -7.85
N ILE A 224 -4.11 -6.10 -8.46
CA ILE A 224 -5.44 -6.67 -8.22
C ILE A 224 -5.58 -7.17 -6.78
N GLY A 225 -4.49 -7.63 -6.16
CA GLY A 225 -4.46 -8.00 -4.73
C GLY A 225 -4.66 -6.84 -3.75
N ARG A 226 -4.89 -5.60 -4.21
CA ARG A 226 -5.34 -4.49 -3.36
C ARG A 226 -6.82 -4.59 -3.04
N THR A 227 -7.60 -5.34 -3.83
CA THR A 227 -9.00 -5.67 -3.54
C THR A 227 -9.16 -7.15 -3.17
N GLY A 228 -10.35 -7.57 -2.84
CA GLY A 228 -10.64 -8.98 -2.51
C GLY A 228 -10.03 -9.48 -1.20
N ARG A 229 -9.68 -8.59 -0.27
CA ARG A 229 -9.01 -8.93 1.00
C ARG A 229 -10.01 -9.31 2.10
N ALA A 230 -9.50 -10.00 3.12
CA ALA A 230 -10.26 -10.40 4.32
C ALA A 230 -11.56 -11.19 4.01
N GLY A 231 -11.58 -11.98 2.93
CA GLY A 231 -12.73 -12.78 2.54
C GLY A 231 -13.83 -12.02 1.79
N ASN A 232 -13.59 -10.77 1.43
CA ASN A 232 -14.48 -9.99 0.59
C ASN A 232 -14.22 -10.28 -0.89
N SER A 233 -15.24 -10.10 -1.73
CA SER A 233 -15.09 -10.10 -3.19
C SER A 233 -14.54 -8.74 -3.67
N GLY A 234 -13.75 -8.76 -4.73
CA GLY A 234 -13.23 -7.57 -5.38
C GLY A 234 -13.50 -7.54 -6.88
N VAL A 235 -13.37 -6.38 -7.49
CA VAL A 235 -13.46 -6.20 -8.94
C VAL A 235 -12.15 -5.62 -9.44
N ALA A 236 -11.57 -6.25 -10.46
CA ALA A 236 -10.38 -5.76 -11.15
C ALA A 236 -10.68 -5.59 -12.64
N VAL A 237 -10.58 -4.36 -13.11
CA VAL A 237 -10.82 -4.01 -14.51
C VAL A 237 -9.50 -3.60 -15.14
N THR A 238 -9.21 -4.12 -16.34
CA THR A 238 -7.99 -3.78 -17.08
C THR A 238 -8.38 -3.21 -18.44
N PHE A 239 -7.95 -1.99 -18.74
CA PHE A 239 -8.11 -1.38 -20.05
C PHE A 239 -6.93 -1.71 -20.94
N ALA A 240 -7.19 -2.40 -22.03
CA ALA A 240 -6.17 -2.90 -22.93
C ALA A 240 -6.42 -2.43 -24.38
N THR A 241 -5.33 -2.19 -25.06
CA THR A 241 -5.34 -1.95 -26.51
C THR A 241 -4.98 -3.24 -27.27
N PRO A 242 -5.22 -3.30 -28.60
CA PRO A 242 -4.75 -4.45 -29.38
C PRO A 242 -3.24 -4.74 -29.26
N GLN A 243 -2.44 -3.70 -28.98
CA GLN A 243 -0.99 -3.83 -28.78
C GLN A 243 -0.65 -4.52 -27.46
N ASP A 244 -1.53 -4.53 -26.49
CA ASP A 244 -1.32 -5.14 -25.17
C ASP A 244 -1.64 -6.64 -25.15
N GLU A 245 -2.14 -7.23 -26.23
CA GLU A 245 -2.57 -8.64 -26.31
C GLU A 245 -1.45 -9.61 -25.88
N SER A 246 -0.20 -9.33 -26.24
CA SER A 246 0.94 -10.16 -25.86
C SER A 246 1.19 -10.18 -24.36
N TRP A 247 0.96 -9.05 -23.68
CA TRP A 247 1.07 -8.92 -22.22
C TRP A 247 -0.10 -9.61 -21.52
N LEU A 248 -1.30 -9.45 -22.03
CA LEU A 248 -2.48 -10.15 -21.49
C LEU A 248 -2.29 -11.68 -21.54
N ARG A 249 -1.76 -12.24 -22.64
CA ARG A 249 -1.46 -13.66 -22.72
C ARG A 249 -0.39 -14.13 -21.73
N ARG A 250 0.59 -13.28 -21.38
CA ARG A 250 1.57 -13.58 -20.34
C ARG A 250 0.92 -13.60 -18.96
N ILE A 251 0.06 -12.62 -18.66
CA ILE A 251 -0.73 -12.56 -17.44
C ILE A 251 -1.60 -13.81 -17.33
N GLU A 252 -2.40 -14.14 -18.34
CA GLU A 252 -3.28 -15.31 -18.37
C GLU A 252 -2.53 -16.63 -18.10
N ARG A 253 -1.33 -16.80 -18.69
CA ARG A 253 -0.49 -17.98 -18.43
C ARG A 253 -0.01 -18.05 -16.99
N ALA A 254 0.38 -16.92 -16.40
CA ALA A 254 0.92 -16.89 -15.06
C ALA A 254 -0.14 -17.09 -13.99
N ILE A 255 -1.33 -16.52 -14.18
CA ILE A 255 -2.46 -16.73 -13.27
C ILE A 255 -3.21 -18.04 -13.54
N GLN A 256 -2.78 -18.79 -14.57
CA GLN A 256 -3.40 -20.06 -15.04
C GLN A 256 -4.90 -19.93 -15.31
N ALA A 257 -5.32 -18.77 -15.80
CA ALA A 257 -6.72 -18.48 -16.07
C ALA A 257 -6.87 -17.63 -17.34
N THR A 258 -8.00 -17.76 -18.02
CA THR A 258 -8.35 -16.92 -19.16
C THR A 258 -9.22 -15.76 -18.68
N LEU A 259 -8.82 -14.53 -19.01
CA LEU A 259 -9.56 -13.34 -18.64
C LEU A 259 -10.78 -13.13 -19.53
N THR A 260 -11.90 -12.73 -18.95
CA THR A 260 -13.08 -12.34 -19.75
C THR A 260 -12.82 -11.00 -20.43
N LYS A 261 -12.85 -11.02 -21.77
CA LYS A 261 -12.61 -9.82 -22.59
C LYS A 261 -13.92 -9.22 -23.08
N TYR A 262 -14.06 -7.92 -22.90
CA TYR A 262 -15.21 -7.13 -23.30
C TYR A 262 -14.83 -6.13 -24.40
N THR A 263 -15.79 -5.73 -25.21
CA THR A 263 -15.68 -4.53 -26.04
C THR A 263 -15.85 -3.28 -25.16
N LYS A 264 -15.57 -2.11 -25.71
CA LYS A 264 -15.80 -0.82 -25.03
C LYS A 264 -17.24 -0.66 -24.51
N ASP A 265 -18.22 -1.21 -25.22
CA ASP A 265 -19.64 -1.14 -24.89
C ASP A 265 -20.08 -2.22 -23.88
N GLY A 266 -19.14 -2.99 -23.33
CA GLY A 266 -19.44 -4.02 -22.35
C GLY A 266 -19.97 -5.35 -22.92
N GLN A 267 -19.92 -5.55 -24.23
CA GLN A 267 -20.27 -6.82 -24.84
C GLN A 267 -19.12 -7.83 -24.68
N ILE A 268 -19.45 -9.08 -24.36
CA ILE A 268 -18.44 -10.13 -24.20
C ILE A 268 -17.83 -10.49 -25.55
N LYS A 269 -16.53 -10.20 -25.72
CA LYS A 269 -15.74 -10.59 -26.88
C LYS A 269 -15.21 -12.01 -26.74
N THR A 270 -14.70 -12.37 -25.55
CA THR A 270 -14.18 -13.69 -25.21
C THR A 270 -14.50 -13.98 -23.75
N LYS A 271 -15.19 -15.09 -23.50
CA LYS A 271 -15.51 -15.52 -22.13
C LYS A 271 -14.28 -16.20 -21.53
N GLY A 272 -13.81 -15.71 -20.37
CA GLY A 272 -12.75 -16.29 -19.59
C GLY A 272 -13.26 -17.21 -18.49
N ASN A 273 -12.33 -17.89 -17.82
CA ASN A 273 -12.57 -18.72 -16.65
C ASN A 273 -11.94 -18.14 -15.37
N ALA A 274 -11.40 -16.93 -15.47
CA ALA A 274 -10.79 -16.22 -14.36
C ALA A 274 -11.86 -15.54 -13.49
N SER A 275 -12.66 -16.25 -12.84
CA SER A 275 -13.57 -15.96 -11.72
C SER A 275 -14.97 -16.53 -11.92
N ALA A 276 -15.50 -17.07 -10.84
CA ALA A 276 -16.93 -17.29 -10.73
C ALA A 276 -17.58 -15.93 -10.40
N ALA A 277 -18.17 -15.28 -11.40
CA ALA A 277 -18.91 -14.05 -11.19
C ALA A 277 -19.88 -14.21 -10.00
N PRO A 278 -19.81 -13.37 -8.96
CA PRO A 278 -20.85 -13.36 -7.95
C PRO A 278 -22.16 -13.01 -8.67
N LYS A 279 -23.14 -13.91 -8.57
CA LYS A 279 -24.49 -13.65 -9.07
C LYS A 279 -24.92 -12.29 -8.51
N ARG A 280 -25.27 -11.34 -9.38
CA ARG A 280 -25.83 -10.04 -9.02
C ARG A 280 -26.94 -10.27 -7.98
N SER A 281 -26.60 -10.11 -6.70
CA SER A 281 -27.60 -9.93 -5.68
C SER A 281 -28.20 -8.54 -5.93
N LYS A 282 -29.49 -8.50 -6.23
CA LYS A 282 -30.26 -7.25 -6.30
C LYS A 282 -29.91 -6.40 -5.08
N ALA A 283 -29.37 -5.24 -5.30
CA ALA A 283 -29.03 -4.29 -4.27
C ALA A 283 -30.27 -3.89 -3.47
N THR A 284 -30.46 -4.52 -2.33
CA THR A 284 -31.32 -4.06 -1.24
C THR A 284 -30.67 -4.51 0.05
N SER A 285 -29.73 -3.74 0.52
CA SER A 285 -29.49 -3.47 1.95
C SER A 285 -28.20 -2.68 2.10
N LYS A 286 -28.33 -1.49 2.67
CA LYS A 286 -27.22 -0.70 3.20
C LYS A 286 -26.35 -1.61 4.08
N PRO A 287 -25.01 -1.56 3.99
CA PRO A 287 -24.16 -2.34 4.87
C PRO A 287 -24.47 -1.95 6.32
N LYS A 288 -24.89 -2.90 7.13
CA LYS A 288 -24.95 -2.75 8.58
C LYS A 288 -23.51 -2.61 9.04
N VAL A 289 -23.11 -1.38 9.36
CA VAL A 289 -21.90 -1.13 10.15
C VAL A 289 -22.05 -1.94 11.43
N SER A 290 -21.17 -2.93 11.64
CA SER A 290 -21.19 -3.75 12.83
C SER A 290 -21.04 -2.85 14.05
N SER A 291 -21.94 -2.98 15.02
CA SER A 291 -22.08 -2.15 16.21
C SER A 291 -20.92 -2.30 17.24
N SER A 292 -19.83 -2.96 16.87
CA SER A 292 -18.68 -3.18 17.77
C SER A 292 -17.81 -1.92 18.00
N TYR A 293 -17.94 -0.89 17.16
CA TYR A 293 -17.17 0.35 17.33
C TYR A 293 -17.86 1.42 18.19
N GLN A 294 -19.16 1.23 18.53
CA GLN A 294 -19.89 2.15 19.41
C GLN A 294 -19.84 1.78 20.90
N ALA A 295 -19.47 0.53 21.24
CA ALA A 295 -19.46 0.08 22.63
C ALA A 295 -18.26 0.61 23.45
N THR A 296 -17.20 1.08 22.81
CA THR A 296 -16.00 1.59 23.52
C THR A 296 -16.10 3.07 23.90
N LYS A 297 -17.00 3.84 23.27
CA LYS A 297 -17.20 5.26 23.64
C LYS A 297 -18.22 5.45 24.76
N ALA A 298 -19.12 4.51 24.99
CA ALA A 298 -20.15 4.63 26.03
C ALA A 298 -19.63 4.26 27.44
N LYS A 299 -18.54 3.50 27.56
CA LYS A 299 -17.93 3.15 28.86
C LYS A 299 -17.01 4.25 29.44
N ALA A 300 -16.54 5.16 28.62
CA ALA A 300 -15.68 6.26 29.09
C ALA A 300 -16.46 7.46 29.68
N HIS A 301 -17.75 7.59 29.40
CA HIS A 301 -18.59 8.68 29.91
C HIS A 301 -19.35 8.34 31.20
N LYS A 302 -19.41 7.05 31.62
CA LYS A 302 -20.12 6.64 32.85
C LYS A 302 -19.23 6.53 34.09
N ALA A 303 -17.91 6.69 33.94
CA ALA A 303 -16.95 6.61 35.05
C ALA A 303 -16.56 7.98 35.66
N ARG A 304 -17.18 9.10 35.25
CA ARG A 304 -16.88 10.45 35.76
C ARG A 304 -18.05 11.15 36.44
N GLY A 305 -19.08 10.44 36.85
CA GLY A 305 -20.21 11.00 37.53
C GLY A 305 -20.56 10.20 38.78
N HIS A 306 -19.74 10.23 39.81
CA HIS A 306 -20.16 10.05 41.21
C HIS A 306 -18.95 10.16 42.16
N LYS A 307 -18.77 11.32 42.74
CA LYS A 307 -18.17 11.66 44.05
C LYS A 307 -18.00 13.17 44.01
N GLY A 308 -18.67 13.95 44.78
CA GLY A 308 -19.22 13.86 46.07
C GLY A 308 -19.38 15.30 46.53
N SER A 309 -20.58 15.68 46.80
CA SER A 309 -20.89 16.85 47.65
C SER A 309 -20.42 16.54 49.06
N ASN A 310 -19.61 17.35 49.65
CA ASN A 310 -19.89 17.92 50.93
C ASN A 310 -18.74 18.80 51.49
N THR A 311 -19.10 19.94 51.87
CA THR A 311 -18.91 20.60 53.17
C THR A 311 -17.80 21.64 53.32
N ARG A 312 -18.32 22.82 53.62
CA ARG A 312 -17.91 23.85 54.59
C ARG A 312 -16.88 24.92 54.21
N GLN A 313 -17.49 26.06 53.95
CA GLN A 313 -17.23 27.37 54.62
C GLN A 313 -16.00 27.47 55.54
N ARG A 314 -15.14 28.43 55.27
CA ARG A 314 -14.77 29.56 56.20
C ARG A 314 -13.69 30.42 55.54
N ARG A 315 -14.05 31.64 55.25
CA ARG A 315 -13.71 32.92 55.88
C ARG A 315 -12.24 33.36 55.77
N THR A 316 -12.17 34.55 55.21
CA THR A 316 -11.41 35.76 55.66
C THR A 316 -10.01 35.86 55.05
N SER A 317 -9.75 36.85 54.34
CA SER A 317 -9.54 38.28 54.53
C SER A 317 -8.15 38.71 54.07
N THR A 318 -8.15 39.85 53.37
CA THR A 318 -7.12 40.93 53.43
C THR A 318 -5.69 40.54 52.95
N SER A 319 -5.02 41.24 52.10
CA SER A 319 -4.74 42.65 51.84
C SER A 319 -3.66 42.69 50.77
N GLN A 320 -3.78 43.48 49.76
CA GLN A 320 -3.11 44.78 49.53
C GLN A 320 -1.59 44.73 49.32
N THR A 321 -1.23 45.49 48.30
CA THR A 321 0.04 46.19 48.03
C THR A 321 1.10 45.36 47.32
N GLY A 322 1.71 45.79 46.25
CA GLY A 322 1.91 47.06 45.66
C GLY A 322 3.26 47.08 44.93
N ARG A 323 3.34 47.87 43.88
CA ARG A 323 4.56 48.51 43.32
C ARG A 323 5.55 47.69 42.48
N ARG A 324 5.60 47.97 41.21
CA ARG A 324 6.50 48.97 40.52
C ARG A 324 7.98 48.60 40.45
N GLY A 325 8.49 48.64 39.23
CA GLY A 325 9.91 48.89 38.87
C GLY A 325 10.28 48.10 37.65
N LYS A 326 10.27 48.58 36.49
CA LYS A 326 11.07 49.48 35.65
C LYS A 326 12.56 49.06 35.48
N ARG A 327 12.91 48.87 34.20
CA ARG A 327 14.22 49.09 33.53
C ARG A 327 15.33 48.09 33.84
N ARG A 328 15.95 47.49 32.88
CA ARG A 328 16.68 47.88 31.67
C ARG A 328 16.70 46.73 30.67
#